data_6d71fee931347738494bc1100c08c7a9
#
_entry.id   6d71fee931347738494bc1100c08c7a9
#
_cell.length_a   1.000
_cell.length_b   1.000
_cell.length_c   1.000
_cell.angle_alpha   90.00
_cell.angle_beta   90.00
_cell.angle_gamma   90.00
#
_symmetry.space_group_name_H-M   'P 1'
#
loop_
_entity.id
_entity.type
_entity.pdbx_description
1 polymer ?
#
loop_
_entity_poly.entity_id
_entity_poly.type
_entity_poly.pdbx_seq_one_letter_code
_entity_poly.pdbx_strand_id
1 'polypeptide(L)'
;MTARRTTIWQLPLTEVVDRDTPGATPVSITTPEGGTIYHTVPLADPDTGKRRDTRPKWIAGTFPLFPVVRLADGAPWAEANLWLIDMIESKSSPNMLTFASIADDLVAFRRYLDDEGIDWLVFPVNKRQRPTYRYSGSIKLAVQAGELSPGVARRRMGTVVRFYRWMMTEAGFRPTNAPWVESDRFIEFKDQKGFSSVIEVKTTDLSISGRRAEDPWDDHIQDGGRLRPLPSAEQSALLESLATLGNIEMTLVHLFALLTGARIQTVLTVRAKHVMRKPDGFHGDDIRLACGPGTGIDTKDGVKGVLHVPRGFYERLDIYVHSDRARKRRQMADGGDHFDQALFLSHRGAPLYEDRASRDPLTSGPRVRRHVKTGQAVRQFIRDELLPMMRVRLDNPRYEFSFHDLRATFGLNMVDAMTANGTKYTRALDQLRQLMWHVRPSTSEAYLGFRENRKLFDAVQDGWGAHLSTLVTRTLDTVEAA
;
A
#
# COMPACT_ATOMS: atom_id res chain seq x y z
N MET A 1 29.59 6.37 -9.69
CA MET A 1 28.15 5.94 -9.63
C MET A 1 27.69 6.07 -8.19
N THR A 2 26.38 6.15 -7.92
CA THR A 2 25.83 6.19 -6.55
C THR A 2 25.19 4.86 -6.19
N ALA A 3 25.00 4.59 -4.91
CA ALA A 3 24.26 3.41 -4.47
C ALA A 3 22.88 3.36 -5.12
N ARG A 4 22.39 2.16 -5.45
CA ARG A 4 21.10 1.98 -6.16
C ARG A 4 20.44 0.66 -5.83
N ARG A 5 19.13 0.59 -6.00
CA ARG A 5 18.39 -0.66 -5.99
C ARG A 5 18.37 -1.27 -7.39
N THR A 6 18.65 -2.56 -7.46
CA THR A 6 18.40 -3.40 -8.63
C THR A 6 17.40 -4.50 -8.27
N THR A 7 16.95 -5.27 -9.26
CA THR A 7 16.00 -6.35 -9.00
C THR A 7 16.54 -7.64 -9.59
N ILE A 8 16.62 -8.69 -8.79
CA ILE A 8 16.83 -10.06 -9.26
C ILE A 8 15.43 -10.63 -9.55
N TRP A 9 15.20 -11.09 -10.78
CA TRP A 9 13.88 -11.58 -11.18
C TRP A 9 13.45 -12.86 -10.46
N GLN A 10 14.41 -13.72 -10.16
CA GLN A 10 14.24 -14.91 -9.34
C GLN A 10 15.48 -15.09 -8.49
N LEU A 11 15.37 -14.91 -7.19
CA LEU A 11 16.43 -15.22 -6.26
C LEU A 11 16.26 -16.68 -5.83
N PRO A 12 17.20 -17.57 -6.15
CA PRO A 12 17.16 -18.93 -5.63
C PRO A 12 17.28 -18.90 -4.11
N LEU A 13 16.50 -19.72 -3.43
CA LEU A 13 16.68 -19.95 -2.01
C LEU A 13 17.98 -20.70 -1.79
N THR A 14 18.77 -20.23 -0.85
CA THR A 14 20.03 -20.84 -0.45
C THR A 14 19.95 -21.24 1.01
N GLU A 15 20.71 -22.27 1.37
CA GLU A 15 20.87 -22.66 2.76
C GLU A 15 22.31 -22.44 3.18
N VAL A 16 22.49 -21.96 4.40
CA VAL A 16 23.79 -21.92 5.05
C VAL A 16 24.14 -23.34 5.50
N VAL A 17 25.30 -23.80 5.11
CA VAL A 17 25.79 -25.16 5.34
C VAL A 17 27.23 -25.12 5.82
N ASP A 18 27.70 -26.27 6.29
CA ASP A 18 29.12 -26.43 6.64
C ASP A 18 30.01 -26.33 5.41
N ARG A 19 31.24 -25.87 5.64
CA ARG A 19 32.25 -25.66 4.59
C ARG A 19 32.45 -26.89 3.68
N ASP A 20 32.40 -28.06 4.26
CA ASP A 20 32.70 -29.32 3.59
C ASP A 20 31.47 -29.92 2.88
N THR A 21 30.34 -29.19 2.87
CA THR A 21 29.14 -29.67 2.17
C THR A 21 29.38 -29.65 0.65
N PRO A 22 29.12 -30.76 -0.07
CA PRO A 22 29.29 -30.78 -1.52
C PRO A 22 28.50 -29.70 -2.23
N GLY A 23 29.17 -28.94 -3.09
CA GLY A 23 28.58 -27.83 -3.83
C GLY A 23 28.40 -26.54 -3.03
N ALA A 24 28.97 -26.46 -1.82
CA ALA A 24 28.93 -25.22 -1.04
C ALA A 24 29.75 -24.11 -1.69
N THR A 25 29.15 -22.93 -1.79
CA THR A 25 29.79 -21.71 -2.30
C THR A 25 30.06 -20.76 -1.16
N PRO A 26 31.31 -20.23 -1.01
CA PRO A 26 31.59 -19.27 0.04
C PRO A 26 30.96 -17.91 -0.24
N VAL A 27 30.34 -17.31 0.78
CA VAL A 27 29.82 -15.94 0.78
C VAL A 27 30.48 -15.18 1.91
N SER A 28 31.25 -14.16 1.60
CA SER A 28 31.91 -13.32 2.60
C SER A 28 30.98 -12.18 3.06
N ILE A 29 30.91 -11.99 4.36
CA ILE A 29 30.32 -10.81 4.98
C ILE A 29 31.42 -10.08 5.72
N THR A 30 31.60 -8.80 5.40
CA THR A 30 32.56 -7.95 6.10
C THR A 30 31.92 -7.38 7.36
N THR A 31 32.46 -7.71 8.52
CA THR A 31 32.08 -7.11 9.80
C THR A 31 33.22 -6.24 10.34
N PRO A 32 32.97 -5.31 11.30
CA PRO A 32 34.03 -4.49 11.91
C PRO A 32 35.11 -5.30 12.63
N GLU A 33 34.76 -6.49 13.10
CA GLU A 33 35.67 -7.39 13.80
C GLU A 33 36.43 -8.36 12.85
N GLY A 34 36.19 -8.27 11.57
CA GLY A 34 36.73 -9.18 10.54
C GLY A 34 35.64 -9.79 9.67
N GLY A 35 36.03 -10.32 8.52
CA GLY A 35 35.09 -10.96 7.62
C GLY A 35 34.64 -12.33 8.13
N THR A 36 33.34 -12.59 8.11
CA THR A 36 32.79 -13.95 8.31
C THR A 36 32.48 -14.56 6.95
N ILE A 37 32.92 -15.79 6.74
CA ILE A 37 32.65 -16.55 5.53
C ILE A 37 31.57 -17.58 5.84
N TYR A 38 30.42 -17.44 5.19
CA TYR A 38 29.37 -18.44 5.19
C TYR A 38 29.49 -19.32 3.95
N HIS A 39 29.09 -20.56 4.06
CA HIS A 39 28.98 -21.46 2.91
C HIS A 39 27.50 -21.71 2.64
N THR A 40 27.10 -21.62 1.39
CA THR A 40 25.71 -21.75 0.98
C THR A 40 25.56 -22.76 -0.16
N VAL A 41 24.45 -23.47 -0.19
CA VAL A 41 24.05 -24.30 -1.34
C VAL A 41 22.65 -23.85 -1.81
N PRO A 42 22.40 -23.84 -3.13
CA PRO A 42 21.07 -23.62 -3.65
C PRO A 42 20.09 -24.68 -3.15
N LEU A 43 18.90 -24.28 -2.77
CA LEU A 43 17.82 -25.20 -2.35
C LEU A 43 17.18 -25.96 -3.52
N ALA A 44 17.35 -25.45 -4.72
CA ALA A 44 16.92 -26.08 -5.96
C ALA A 44 18.12 -26.25 -6.89
N ASP A 45 18.10 -27.30 -7.69
CA ASP A 45 19.07 -27.51 -8.76
C ASP A 45 18.84 -26.44 -9.84
N PRO A 46 19.84 -25.60 -10.16
CA PRO A 46 19.69 -24.52 -11.14
C PRO A 46 19.38 -25.02 -12.57
N ASP A 47 19.82 -26.25 -12.92
CA ASP A 47 19.65 -26.80 -14.26
C ASP A 47 18.29 -27.51 -14.43
N THR A 48 17.83 -28.18 -13.40
CA THR A 48 16.59 -28.99 -13.46
C THR A 48 15.40 -28.33 -12.75
N GLY A 49 15.63 -27.34 -11.92
CA GLY A 49 14.62 -26.72 -11.05
C GLY A 49 14.02 -27.69 -10.01
N LYS A 50 14.58 -28.91 -9.90
CA LYS A 50 14.09 -29.93 -8.99
C LYS A 50 14.62 -29.67 -7.58
N ARG A 51 13.76 -29.92 -6.61
CA ARG A 51 14.09 -29.83 -5.18
C ARG A 51 15.05 -30.95 -4.81
N ARG A 52 15.96 -30.66 -3.90
CA ARG A 52 16.66 -31.71 -3.17
C ARG A 52 15.66 -32.42 -2.23
N ASP A 53 15.48 -33.72 -2.40
CA ASP A 53 14.44 -34.53 -1.74
C ASP A 53 14.51 -34.59 -0.21
N THR A 54 15.56 -34.07 0.40
CA THR A 54 15.83 -34.19 1.83
C THR A 54 15.24 -33.11 2.72
N ARG A 55 14.40 -32.17 2.18
CA ARG A 55 13.93 -31.00 2.92
C ARG A 55 12.43 -30.83 2.97
N PRO A 56 11.91 -30.19 4.03
CA PRO A 56 10.49 -29.86 4.12
C PRO A 56 10.03 -29.03 2.90
N LYS A 57 8.87 -29.35 2.35
CA LYS A 57 8.31 -28.71 1.14
C LYS A 57 8.15 -27.19 1.25
N TRP A 58 8.10 -26.63 2.45
CA TRP A 58 7.96 -25.20 2.72
C TRP A 58 9.27 -24.38 2.54
N ILE A 59 10.43 -25.06 2.38
CA ILE A 59 11.73 -24.38 2.22
C ILE A 59 12.14 -24.25 0.75
N ALA A 60 11.35 -24.72 -0.20
CA ALA A 60 11.75 -24.73 -1.59
C ALA A 60 10.96 -23.73 -2.42
N GLY A 61 11.65 -22.89 -3.12
CA GLY A 61 11.08 -21.90 -4.01
C GLY A 61 12.11 -20.89 -4.47
N THR A 62 11.64 -19.89 -5.17
CA THR A 62 12.40 -18.70 -5.54
C THR A 62 11.65 -17.47 -5.08
N PHE A 63 12.36 -16.46 -4.62
CA PHE A 63 11.75 -15.16 -4.37
C PHE A 63 11.72 -14.35 -5.68
N PRO A 64 10.55 -14.14 -6.29
CA PRO A 64 10.45 -13.36 -7.51
C PRO A 64 10.66 -11.87 -7.21
N LEU A 65 11.36 -11.18 -8.09
CA LEU A 65 11.56 -9.72 -8.03
C LEU A 65 12.24 -9.24 -6.74
N PHE A 66 13.22 -9.99 -6.28
CA PHE A 66 13.98 -9.65 -5.07
C PHE A 66 14.72 -8.32 -5.25
N PRO A 67 14.53 -7.33 -4.36
CA PRO A 67 15.23 -6.05 -4.42
C PRO A 67 16.63 -6.19 -3.84
N VAL A 68 17.66 -5.83 -4.60
CA VAL A 68 19.06 -5.83 -4.16
C VAL A 68 19.56 -4.42 -4.03
N VAL A 69 20.14 -4.09 -2.89
CA VAL A 69 20.88 -2.84 -2.65
C VAL A 69 22.32 -3.02 -3.14
N ARG A 70 22.75 -2.17 -4.08
CA ARG A 70 24.11 -2.16 -4.62
C ARG A 70 24.81 -0.86 -4.22
N LEU A 71 26.07 -0.99 -3.89
CA LEU A 71 26.99 0.11 -3.57
C LEU A 71 27.37 0.90 -4.85
N ALA A 72 28.08 1.99 -4.67
CA ALA A 72 28.53 2.86 -5.76
C ALA A 72 29.47 2.15 -6.76
N ASP A 73 30.30 1.24 -6.29
CA ASP A 73 31.18 0.39 -7.09
C ASP A 73 30.43 -0.73 -7.85
N GLY A 74 29.16 -0.92 -7.52
CA GLY A 74 28.30 -1.95 -8.09
C GLY A 74 28.29 -3.26 -7.32
N ALA A 75 29.04 -3.41 -6.24
CA ALA A 75 28.96 -4.56 -5.35
C ALA A 75 27.61 -4.60 -4.58
N PRO A 76 27.09 -5.77 -4.23
CA PRO A 76 25.97 -5.87 -3.30
C PRO A 76 26.36 -5.33 -1.93
N TRP A 77 25.46 -4.55 -1.29
CA TRP A 77 25.61 -4.24 0.13
C TRP A 77 25.15 -5.46 0.94
N ALA A 78 26.14 -6.27 1.37
CA ALA A 78 25.90 -7.61 1.89
C ALA A 78 24.91 -7.60 3.08
N GLU A 79 25.17 -6.77 4.09
CA GLU A 79 24.38 -6.71 5.31
C GLU A 79 22.93 -6.28 5.05
N ALA A 80 22.75 -5.26 4.19
CA ALA A 80 21.42 -4.78 3.80
C ALA A 80 20.63 -5.88 3.06
N ASN A 81 21.28 -6.63 2.19
CA ASN A 81 20.63 -7.70 1.41
C ASN A 81 20.34 -8.93 2.27
N LEU A 82 21.19 -9.27 3.23
CA LEU A 82 20.93 -10.34 4.19
C LEU A 82 19.72 -9.99 5.09
N TRP A 83 19.66 -8.77 5.57
CA TRP A 83 18.50 -8.31 6.33
C TRP A 83 17.21 -8.38 5.51
N LEU A 84 17.25 -8.02 4.22
CA LEU A 84 16.10 -8.16 3.33
C LEU A 84 15.69 -9.62 3.16
N ILE A 85 16.64 -10.55 3.00
CA ILE A 85 16.39 -11.99 2.91
C ILE A 85 15.70 -12.48 4.19
N ASP A 86 16.26 -12.19 5.36
CA ASP A 86 15.73 -12.60 6.66
C ASP A 86 14.28 -12.13 6.86
N MET A 87 14.00 -10.83 6.55
CA MET A 87 12.65 -10.31 6.62
C MET A 87 11.68 -10.96 5.63
N ILE A 88 12.14 -11.35 4.45
CA ILE A 88 11.32 -11.98 3.42
C ILE A 88 10.99 -13.41 3.81
N GLU A 89 11.99 -14.17 4.28
CA GLU A 89 11.84 -15.55 4.72
C GLU A 89 10.89 -15.67 5.92
N SER A 90 10.82 -14.68 6.77
CA SER A 90 9.86 -14.65 7.89
C SER A 90 8.39 -14.56 7.46
N LYS A 91 8.10 -14.35 6.14
CA LYS A 91 6.74 -14.17 5.61
C LYS A 91 6.31 -15.35 4.75
N SER A 92 5.13 -15.87 5.01
CA SER A 92 4.52 -16.92 4.16
C SER A 92 4.16 -16.44 2.75
N SER A 93 3.88 -15.16 2.57
CA SER A 93 3.53 -14.56 1.27
C SER A 93 4.07 -13.14 1.20
N PRO A 94 5.38 -12.97 0.95
CA PRO A 94 6.03 -11.67 0.99
C PRO A 94 5.56 -10.78 -0.17
N ASN A 95 5.27 -9.51 0.14
CA ASN A 95 4.99 -8.50 -0.88
C ASN A 95 6.29 -7.79 -1.25
N MET A 96 6.88 -8.13 -2.39
CA MET A 96 8.17 -7.59 -2.83
C MET A 96 8.17 -6.07 -3.02
N LEU A 97 7.03 -5.42 -3.23
CA LEU A 97 6.97 -3.95 -3.28
C LEU A 97 7.25 -3.31 -1.91
N THR A 98 6.84 -3.97 -0.82
CA THR A 98 7.20 -3.51 0.52
C THR A 98 8.70 -3.57 0.74
N PHE A 99 9.32 -4.67 0.35
CA PHE A 99 10.78 -4.85 0.46
C PHE A 99 11.55 -3.96 -0.50
N ALA A 100 11.04 -3.73 -1.71
CA ALA A 100 11.59 -2.75 -2.64
C ALA A 100 11.58 -1.33 -2.02
N SER A 101 10.52 -0.96 -1.33
CA SER A 101 10.44 0.33 -0.63
C SER A 101 11.45 0.42 0.54
N ILE A 102 11.65 -0.69 1.28
CA ILE A 102 12.69 -0.76 2.33
C ILE A 102 14.09 -0.65 1.72
N ALA A 103 14.34 -1.35 0.62
CA ALA A 103 15.60 -1.25 -0.11
C ALA A 103 15.86 0.18 -0.63
N ASP A 104 14.84 0.88 -1.13
CA ASP A 104 14.95 2.28 -1.56
C ASP A 104 15.28 3.21 -0.37
N ASP A 105 14.76 2.93 0.82
CA ASP A 105 15.10 3.67 2.05
C ASP A 105 16.57 3.44 2.44
N LEU A 106 17.06 2.21 2.35
CA LEU A 106 18.48 1.88 2.59
C LEU A 106 19.40 2.52 1.54
N VAL A 107 18.99 2.53 0.28
CA VAL A 107 19.72 3.23 -0.78
C VAL A 107 19.83 4.72 -0.49
N ALA A 108 18.73 5.36 -0.04
CA ALA A 108 18.74 6.77 0.34
C ALA A 108 19.69 7.04 1.51
N PHE A 109 19.69 6.16 2.51
CA PHE A 109 20.63 6.22 3.63
C PHE A 109 22.08 6.06 3.17
N ARG A 110 22.36 5.03 2.35
CA ARG A 110 23.72 4.77 1.86
C ARG A 110 24.26 5.91 1.01
N ARG A 111 23.44 6.48 0.11
CA ARG A 111 23.84 7.65 -0.69
C ARG A 111 24.24 8.81 0.19
N TYR A 112 23.43 9.13 1.20
CA TYR A 112 23.76 10.19 2.15
C TYR A 112 25.10 9.95 2.83
N LEU A 113 25.38 8.71 3.25
CA LEU A 113 26.65 8.38 3.90
C LEU A 113 27.84 8.50 2.93
N ASP A 114 27.66 8.05 1.70
CA ASP A 114 28.69 8.14 0.65
C ASP A 114 28.97 9.61 0.29
N ASP A 115 27.93 10.43 0.15
CA ASP A 115 28.04 11.86 -0.20
C ASP A 115 28.73 12.66 0.91
N GLU A 116 28.51 12.31 2.18
CA GLU A 116 29.09 12.96 3.35
C GLU A 116 30.43 12.33 3.82
N GLY A 117 30.87 11.26 3.16
CA GLY A 117 32.09 10.54 3.57
C GLY A 117 32.00 9.89 4.93
N ILE A 118 30.81 9.44 5.35
CA ILE A 118 30.56 8.87 6.69
C ILE A 118 30.67 7.36 6.63
N ASP A 119 31.53 6.78 7.46
CA ASP A 119 31.56 5.34 7.67
C ASP A 119 30.35 4.92 8.53
N TRP A 120 29.49 4.07 7.97
CA TRP A 120 28.25 3.60 8.58
C TRP A 120 28.44 2.64 9.77
N LEU A 121 29.64 2.09 9.95
CA LEU A 121 30.01 1.20 11.05
C LEU A 121 30.66 1.94 12.23
N VAL A 122 31.08 3.18 12.03
CA VAL A 122 31.79 3.96 13.07
C VAL A 122 30.83 4.84 13.86
N PHE A 123 30.79 4.64 15.19
CA PHE A 123 29.95 5.37 16.12
C PHE A 123 30.79 6.14 17.15
N PRO A 124 31.16 7.42 16.86
CA PRO A 124 31.96 8.26 17.75
C PRO A 124 31.28 8.54 19.06
N VAL A 125 32.07 8.99 20.08
CA VAL A 125 31.56 9.42 21.41
C VAL A 125 30.52 10.53 21.22
N ASN A 126 30.83 11.53 20.39
CA ASN A 126 29.88 12.61 20.14
C ASN A 126 28.71 12.07 19.27
N LYS A 127 27.52 12.00 19.89
CA LYS A 127 26.32 11.48 19.24
C LYS A 127 25.96 12.20 17.94
N ARG A 128 26.25 13.53 17.83
CA ARG A 128 25.94 14.31 16.63
C ARG A 128 26.80 13.92 15.42
N GLN A 129 27.91 13.21 15.62
CA GLN A 129 28.76 12.72 14.54
C GLN A 129 28.42 11.29 14.13
N ARG A 130 27.56 10.58 14.87
CA ARG A 130 27.15 9.21 14.53
C ARG A 130 26.30 9.18 13.26
N PRO A 131 26.41 8.17 12.41
CA PRO A 131 25.70 8.05 11.13
C PRO A 131 24.19 8.26 11.27
N THR A 132 23.59 7.68 12.30
CA THR A 132 22.15 7.75 12.57
C THR A 132 21.66 9.15 12.89
N TYR A 133 22.40 9.91 13.71
CA TYR A 133 22.07 11.29 14.05
C TYR A 133 22.31 12.26 12.89
N ARG A 134 23.40 12.06 12.13
CA ARG A 134 23.70 12.85 10.95
C ARG A 134 22.57 12.71 9.92
N TYR A 135 22.18 11.47 9.64
CA TYR A 135 21.08 11.20 8.71
C TYR A 135 19.73 11.72 9.23
N SER A 136 19.43 11.56 10.53
CA SER A 136 18.21 12.15 11.13
C SER A 136 18.16 13.67 10.95
N GLY A 137 19.30 14.35 11.14
CA GLY A 137 19.42 15.80 10.91
C GLY A 137 19.12 16.18 9.46
N SER A 138 19.76 15.50 8.50
CA SER A 138 19.55 15.72 7.06
C SER A 138 18.08 15.52 6.66
N ILE A 139 17.46 14.43 7.11
CA ILE A 139 16.03 14.17 6.83
C ILE A 139 15.13 15.29 7.41
N LYS A 140 15.41 15.76 8.63
CA LYS A 140 14.63 16.84 9.24
C LYS A 140 14.75 18.16 8.46
N LEU A 141 15.94 18.47 7.96
CA LEU A 141 16.15 19.64 7.09
C LEU A 141 15.39 19.49 5.77
N ALA A 142 15.44 18.33 5.13
CA ALA A 142 14.69 18.07 3.89
C ALA A 142 13.15 18.19 4.10
N VAL A 143 12.64 17.81 5.29
CA VAL A 143 11.22 18.02 5.64
C VAL A 143 10.92 19.51 5.80
N GLN A 144 11.79 20.27 6.46
CA GLN A 144 11.62 21.71 6.64
C GLN A 144 11.68 22.48 5.31
N ALA A 145 12.54 22.03 4.39
CA ALA A 145 12.63 22.58 3.03
C ALA A 145 11.46 22.15 2.11
N GLY A 146 10.57 21.27 2.57
CA GLY A 146 9.46 20.75 1.75
C GLY A 146 9.87 19.70 0.70
N GLU A 147 11.14 19.29 0.69
CA GLU A 147 11.67 18.31 -0.26
C GLU A 147 11.24 16.87 0.08
N LEU A 148 10.94 16.62 1.35
CA LEU A 148 10.55 15.31 1.84
C LEU A 148 9.28 15.40 2.71
N SER A 149 8.30 14.53 2.41
CA SER A 149 7.11 14.48 3.26
C SER A 149 7.41 13.87 4.63
N PRO A 150 6.78 14.34 5.72
CA PRO A 150 6.99 13.80 7.08
C PRO A 150 6.74 12.29 7.18
N GLY A 151 5.80 11.74 6.39
CA GLY A 151 5.51 10.30 6.34
C GLY A 151 6.66 9.49 5.76
N VAL A 152 7.27 9.97 4.67
CA VAL A 152 8.44 9.34 4.06
C VAL A 152 9.66 9.47 4.97
N ALA A 153 9.87 10.63 5.58
CA ALA A 153 10.94 10.87 6.55
C ALA A 153 10.89 9.88 7.72
N ARG A 154 9.71 9.71 8.33
CA ARG A 154 9.48 8.75 9.41
C ARG A 154 9.77 7.32 8.96
N ARG A 155 9.30 6.92 7.78
CA ARG A 155 9.52 5.58 7.22
C ARG A 155 11.02 5.33 7.01
N ARG A 156 11.74 6.26 6.36
CA ARG A 156 13.19 6.15 6.12
C ARG A 156 13.97 6.00 7.42
N MET A 157 13.72 6.86 8.39
CA MET A 157 14.41 6.78 9.69
C MET A 157 14.06 5.48 10.42
N GLY A 158 12.80 5.06 10.38
CA GLY A 158 12.36 3.79 10.97
C GLY A 158 13.01 2.58 10.30
N THR A 159 13.29 2.63 8.99
CA THR A 159 14.02 1.59 8.27
C THR A 159 15.48 1.51 8.76
N VAL A 160 16.16 2.64 8.90
CA VAL A 160 17.54 2.68 9.40
C VAL A 160 17.65 2.15 10.83
N VAL A 161 16.73 2.55 11.72
CA VAL A 161 16.70 2.04 13.10
C VAL A 161 16.51 0.52 13.14
N ARG A 162 15.58 -0.02 12.34
CA ARG A 162 15.35 -1.48 12.26
C ARG A 162 16.54 -2.23 11.69
N PHE A 163 17.22 -1.65 10.70
CA PHE A 163 18.42 -2.23 10.12
C PHE A 163 19.54 -2.36 11.15
N TYR A 164 19.87 -1.30 11.88
CA TYR A 164 20.90 -1.37 12.91
C TYR A 164 20.49 -2.25 14.11
N ARG A 165 19.21 -2.32 14.45
CA ARG A 165 18.75 -3.29 15.46
C ARG A 165 19.05 -4.72 15.02
N TRP A 166 18.70 -5.06 13.78
CA TRP A 166 19.01 -6.37 13.23
C TRP A 166 20.52 -6.63 13.18
N MET A 167 21.30 -5.64 12.78
CA MET A 167 22.77 -5.73 12.80
C MET A 167 23.31 -6.09 14.19
N MET A 168 22.75 -5.49 15.23
CA MET A 168 23.18 -5.72 16.61
C MET A 168 22.68 -7.04 17.18
N THR A 169 21.49 -7.51 16.77
CA THR A 169 20.90 -8.75 17.31
C THR A 169 21.34 -10.00 16.55
N GLU A 170 21.32 -9.94 15.22
CA GLU A 170 21.51 -11.12 14.36
C GLU A 170 22.91 -11.15 13.72
N ALA A 171 23.45 -10.02 13.28
CA ALA A 171 24.75 -9.95 12.61
C ALA A 171 25.93 -9.74 13.56
N GLY A 172 25.71 -9.72 14.86
CA GLY A 172 26.78 -9.60 15.85
C GLY A 172 27.47 -8.23 15.93
N PHE A 173 26.92 -7.20 15.25
CA PHE A 173 27.49 -5.86 15.27
C PHE A 173 27.45 -5.25 16.67
N ARG A 174 28.61 -4.75 17.12
CA ARG A 174 28.76 -4.11 18.45
C ARG A 174 29.32 -2.69 18.24
N PRO A 175 28.43 -1.67 18.09
CA PRO A 175 28.91 -0.30 17.93
C PRO A 175 29.61 0.17 19.20
N THR A 176 30.73 0.91 19.05
CA THR A 176 31.50 1.47 20.16
C THR A 176 30.64 2.36 21.06
N ASN A 177 29.69 3.07 20.50
CA ASN A 177 28.72 3.87 21.21
C ASN A 177 27.32 3.63 20.66
N ALA A 178 26.29 3.72 21.51
CA ALA A 178 24.91 3.44 21.15
C ALA A 178 24.43 4.24 19.92
N PRO A 179 23.82 3.62 18.91
CA PRO A 179 23.37 4.30 17.68
C PRO A 179 22.30 5.37 17.92
N TRP A 180 21.57 5.29 19.02
CA TRP A 180 20.52 6.22 19.49
C TRP A 180 20.34 6.08 21.01
N VAL A 181 19.51 6.93 21.58
CA VAL A 181 19.02 6.79 22.95
C VAL A 181 17.60 6.21 22.88
N GLU A 182 17.39 5.10 23.59
CA GLU A 182 16.05 4.53 23.73
C GLU A 182 15.32 5.18 24.91
N SER A 183 14.03 5.38 24.74
CA SER A 183 13.11 5.80 25.79
C SER A 183 11.84 4.97 25.71
N ASP A 184 11.36 4.57 26.86
CA ASP A 184 10.09 3.87 26.97
C ASP A 184 8.97 4.91 26.93
N ARG A 185 8.02 4.70 26.03
CA ARG A 185 6.82 5.50 25.92
C ARG A 185 5.62 4.63 26.21
N PHE A 186 4.87 5.02 27.21
CA PHE A 186 3.60 4.38 27.52
C PHE A 186 2.49 5.00 26.67
N ILE A 187 1.83 4.17 25.86
CA ILE A 187 0.67 4.59 25.07
C ILE A 187 -0.56 3.97 25.71
N GLU A 188 -1.41 4.81 26.26
CA GLU A 188 -2.71 4.42 26.74
C GLU A 188 -3.69 4.35 25.55
N PHE A 189 -4.41 3.26 25.44
CA PHE A 189 -5.54 3.13 24.52
C PHE A 189 -6.70 2.45 25.21
N LYS A 190 -7.90 2.86 24.84
CA LYS A 190 -9.12 2.21 25.32
C LYS A 190 -9.51 1.14 24.34
N ASP A 191 -9.81 -0.04 24.85
CA ASP A 191 -10.37 -1.13 24.05
C ASP A 191 -11.84 -0.84 23.69
N GLN A 192 -12.43 -1.72 22.88
CA GLN A 192 -13.82 -1.59 22.42
C GLN A 192 -14.85 -1.65 23.57
N LYS A 193 -14.44 -2.09 24.77
CA LYS A 193 -15.28 -2.19 25.97
C LYS A 193 -15.03 -1.05 26.96
N GLY A 194 -14.14 -0.09 26.59
CA GLY A 194 -13.81 1.05 27.41
C GLY A 194 -12.70 0.79 28.45
N PHE A 195 -12.10 -0.40 28.48
CA PHE A 195 -10.96 -0.67 29.37
C PHE A 195 -9.70 -0.02 28.83
N SER A 196 -9.02 0.74 29.68
CA SER A 196 -7.74 1.32 29.36
C SER A 196 -6.66 0.23 29.41
N SER A 197 -5.93 0.08 28.33
CA SER A 197 -4.73 -0.76 28.25
C SER A 197 -3.54 0.13 27.96
N VAL A 198 -2.44 -0.10 28.67
CA VAL A 198 -1.18 0.61 28.47
C VAL A 198 -0.21 -0.32 27.76
N ILE A 199 0.27 0.07 26.59
CA ILE A 199 1.35 -0.62 25.90
C ILE A 199 2.63 0.20 26.06
N GLU A 200 3.66 -0.45 26.57
CA GLU A 200 5.01 0.09 26.53
C GLU A 200 5.57 -0.04 25.11
N VAL A 201 5.94 1.09 24.51
CA VAL A 201 6.55 1.17 23.19
C VAL A 201 7.94 1.79 23.33
N LYS A 202 8.96 1.01 22.99
CA LYS A 202 10.33 1.54 22.90
C LYS A 202 10.42 2.51 21.73
N THR A 203 10.73 3.75 22.04
CA THR A 203 10.96 4.81 21.05
C THR A 203 12.42 5.22 21.06
N THR A 204 12.85 5.89 20.02
CA THR A 204 14.21 6.43 19.90
C THR A 204 14.15 7.94 19.79
N ASP A 205 15.19 8.64 20.27
CA ASP A 205 15.34 10.09 20.11
C ASP A 205 15.55 10.52 18.64
N LEU A 206 15.69 9.55 17.74
CA LEU A 206 15.73 9.75 16.28
C LEU A 206 14.33 9.80 15.64
N SER A 207 13.27 9.55 16.41
CA SER A 207 11.92 9.51 15.87
C SER A 207 11.53 10.87 15.27
N ILE A 208 10.94 10.84 14.08
CA ILE A 208 10.45 12.02 13.39
C ILE A 208 8.95 12.16 13.65
N SER A 209 8.56 13.22 14.33
CA SER A 209 7.15 13.52 14.52
C SER A 209 6.57 14.04 13.20
N GLY A 210 5.50 13.41 12.74
CA GLY A 210 4.79 13.84 11.52
C GLY A 210 3.38 14.30 11.86
N ARG A 211 3.17 14.94 13.02
CA ARG A 211 1.88 15.58 13.28
C ARG A 211 1.78 16.80 12.36
N ARG A 212 0.88 16.75 11.40
CA ARG A 212 0.28 17.95 10.81
C ARG A 212 -0.68 18.52 11.84
N ALA A 213 -0.82 19.85 11.84
CA ALA A 213 -1.98 20.48 12.47
C ALA A 213 -3.24 19.82 11.85
N GLU A 214 -4.17 19.39 12.69
CA GLU A 214 -5.45 18.87 12.24
C GLU A 214 -6.24 20.07 11.72
N ASP A 215 -6.55 20.04 10.43
CA ASP A 215 -7.46 20.98 9.82
C ASP A 215 -8.87 20.36 9.89
N PRO A 216 -9.78 20.92 10.69
CA PRO A 216 -11.14 20.39 10.79
C PRO A 216 -11.92 20.51 9.48
N TRP A 217 -11.42 21.32 8.53
CA TRP A 217 -12.01 21.54 7.20
C TRP A 217 -11.26 20.80 6.10
N ASP A 218 -10.37 19.86 6.44
CA ASP A 218 -9.64 19.07 5.45
C ASP A 218 -10.63 18.32 4.54
N ASP A 219 -10.48 18.49 3.23
CA ASP A 219 -11.30 17.82 2.21
C ASP A 219 -11.00 16.31 2.08
N HIS A 220 -10.24 15.74 3.02
CA HIS A 220 -9.77 14.36 2.92
C HIS A 220 -10.11 13.56 4.17
N ILE A 221 -10.36 12.27 3.93
CA ILE A 221 -10.60 11.25 4.95
C ILE A 221 -9.38 10.33 5.07
N GLN A 222 -8.99 9.96 6.28
CA GLN A 222 -7.88 9.05 6.52
C GLN A 222 -8.36 7.58 6.54
N ASP A 223 -8.23 6.87 5.41
CA ASP A 223 -8.54 5.43 5.28
C ASP A 223 -7.44 4.70 4.48
N GLY A 224 -6.34 4.38 5.15
CA GLY A 224 -5.19 3.75 4.52
C GLY A 224 -4.40 4.67 3.59
N GLY A 225 -4.72 5.94 3.58
CA GLY A 225 -4.18 7.06 2.86
C GLY A 225 -5.05 8.29 3.09
N ARG A 226 -4.68 9.41 2.52
CA ARG A 226 -5.47 10.64 2.49
C ARG A 226 -6.36 10.59 1.25
N LEU A 227 -7.65 10.37 1.43
CA LEU A 227 -8.63 10.14 0.37
C LEU A 227 -9.61 11.29 0.28
N ARG A 228 -9.90 11.75 -0.92
CA ARG A 228 -10.89 12.80 -1.18
C ARG A 228 -12.17 12.20 -1.76
N PRO A 229 -13.29 12.21 -1.02
CA PRO A 229 -14.57 11.78 -1.58
C PRO A 229 -14.98 12.68 -2.77
N LEU A 230 -15.53 12.08 -3.82
CA LEU A 230 -16.02 12.81 -4.99
C LEU A 230 -17.44 13.37 -4.68
N PRO A 231 -17.65 14.69 -4.80
CA PRO A 231 -18.98 15.28 -4.79
C PRO A 231 -19.88 14.75 -5.93
N SER A 232 -21.20 14.92 -5.83
CA SER A 232 -22.17 14.38 -6.81
C SER A 232 -21.89 14.80 -8.25
N ALA A 233 -21.48 16.06 -8.47
CA ALA A 233 -21.12 16.56 -9.79
C ALA A 233 -19.92 15.83 -10.39
N GLU A 234 -18.89 15.55 -9.56
CA GLU A 234 -17.71 14.80 -9.99
C GLU A 234 -18.03 13.32 -10.23
N GLN A 235 -18.94 12.72 -9.42
CA GLN A 235 -19.42 11.36 -9.67
C GLN A 235 -20.15 11.27 -11.02
N SER A 236 -21.01 12.24 -11.34
CA SER A 236 -21.68 12.30 -12.64
C SER A 236 -20.68 12.46 -13.79
N ALA A 237 -19.73 13.39 -13.68
CA ALA A 237 -18.66 13.57 -14.66
C ALA A 237 -17.82 12.30 -14.85
N LEU A 238 -17.52 11.57 -13.78
CA LEU A 238 -16.83 10.28 -13.83
C LEU A 238 -17.61 9.25 -14.65
N LEU A 239 -18.89 9.07 -14.35
CA LEU A 239 -19.73 8.07 -15.03
C LEU A 239 -19.90 8.39 -16.52
N GLU A 240 -20.13 9.65 -16.86
CA GLU A 240 -20.23 10.11 -18.24
C GLU A 240 -18.90 9.97 -19.00
N SER A 241 -17.77 10.26 -18.34
CA SER A 241 -16.45 10.09 -18.93
C SER A 241 -16.14 8.63 -19.22
N LEU A 242 -16.43 7.73 -18.27
CA LEU A 242 -16.28 6.28 -18.46
C LEU A 242 -17.17 5.76 -19.63
N ALA A 243 -18.40 6.24 -19.72
CA ALA A 243 -19.31 5.87 -20.80
C ALA A 243 -18.77 6.36 -22.17
N THR A 244 -18.26 7.59 -22.24
CA THR A 244 -17.70 8.17 -23.47
C THR A 244 -16.43 7.45 -23.92
N LEU A 245 -15.55 7.06 -22.98
CA LEU A 245 -14.31 6.32 -23.26
C LEU A 245 -14.57 4.87 -23.74
N GLY A 246 -15.72 4.28 -23.42
CA GLY A 246 -16.16 2.98 -23.93
C GLY A 246 -15.27 1.79 -23.52
N ASN A 247 -14.40 1.94 -22.53
CA ASN A 247 -13.54 0.86 -22.04
C ASN A 247 -14.30 0.03 -21.00
N ILE A 248 -14.91 -1.07 -21.44
CA ILE A 248 -15.81 -1.90 -20.61
C ILE A 248 -15.15 -2.35 -19.32
N GLU A 249 -13.92 -2.90 -19.38
CA GLU A 249 -13.23 -3.40 -18.20
C GLU A 249 -12.94 -2.28 -17.20
N MET A 250 -12.43 -1.15 -17.68
CA MET A 250 -12.14 0.00 -16.80
C MET A 250 -13.43 0.58 -16.22
N THR A 251 -14.50 0.66 -16.99
CA THR A 251 -15.81 1.07 -16.48
C THR A 251 -16.29 0.16 -15.36
N LEU A 252 -16.31 -1.15 -15.59
CA LEU A 252 -16.73 -2.12 -14.57
C LEU A 252 -15.84 -2.10 -13.33
N VAL A 253 -14.53 -1.93 -13.48
CA VAL A 253 -13.57 -1.81 -12.36
C VAL A 253 -13.87 -0.58 -11.50
N HIS A 254 -14.14 0.58 -12.11
CA HIS A 254 -14.46 1.81 -11.38
C HIS A 254 -15.84 1.73 -10.70
N LEU A 255 -16.84 1.22 -11.41
CA LEU A 255 -18.17 0.98 -10.84
C LEU A 255 -18.12 0.01 -9.67
N PHE A 256 -17.32 -1.05 -9.76
CA PHE A 256 -17.15 -2.02 -8.68
C PHE A 256 -16.66 -1.31 -7.39
N ALA A 257 -15.63 -0.47 -7.50
CA ALA A 257 -15.11 0.27 -6.36
C ALA A 257 -16.12 1.31 -5.83
N LEU A 258 -16.78 2.04 -6.71
CA LEU A 258 -17.77 3.07 -6.35
C LEU A 258 -19.00 2.50 -5.65
N LEU A 259 -19.46 1.30 -6.07
CA LEU A 259 -20.68 0.66 -5.55
C LEU A 259 -20.45 -0.23 -4.32
N THR A 260 -19.21 -0.63 -4.04
CA THR A 260 -18.90 -1.57 -2.95
C THR A 260 -17.86 -1.07 -1.96
N GLY A 261 -17.20 0.03 -2.25
CA GLY A 261 -16.07 0.54 -1.46
C GLY A 261 -14.82 -0.35 -1.49
N ALA A 262 -14.77 -1.33 -2.40
CA ALA A 262 -13.67 -2.28 -2.49
C ALA A 262 -12.36 -1.59 -2.90
N ARG A 263 -11.24 -2.01 -2.28
CA ARG A 263 -9.90 -1.55 -2.66
C ARG A 263 -9.50 -2.15 -4.02
N ILE A 264 -8.62 -1.47 -4.76
CA ILE A 264 -8.15 -1.91 -6.09
C ILE A 264 -7.67 -3.37 -6.10
N GLN A 265 -6.96 -3.80 -5.07
CA GLN A 265 -6.55 -5.19 -4.91
C GLN A 265 -7.75 -6.13 -4.92
N THR A 266 -8.76 -5.84 -4.10
CA THR A 266 -9.97 -6.67 -3.96
C THR A 266 -10.74 -6.74 -5.28
N VAL A 267 -10.96 -5.59 -5.94
CA VAL A 267 -11.65 -5.54 -7.23
C VAL A 267 -10.94 -6.37 -8.29
N LEU A 268 -9.63 -6.23 -8.40
CA LEU A 268 -8.84 -6.84 -9.47
C LEU A 268 -8.46 -8.31 -9.21
N THR A 269 -8.71 -8.83 -7.99
CA THR A 269 -8.54 -10.26 -7.67
C THR A 269 -9.86 -11.04 -7.69
N VAL A 270 -11.01 -10.40 -7.92
CA VAL A 270 -12.25 -11.11 -8.22
C VAL A 270 -12.03 -12.03 -9.42
N ARG A 271 -12.47 -13.29 -9.32
CA ARG A 271 -12.33 -14.28 -10.37
C ARG A 271 -13.66 -14.49 -11.09
N ALA A 272 -13.62 -14.96 -12.33
CA ALA A 272 -14.80 -15.22 -13.14
C ALA A 272 -15.84 -16.09 -12.40
N LYS A 273 -15.41 -17.14 -11.70
CA LYS A 273 -16.30 -18.03 -10.92
C LYS A 273 -17.14 -17.33 -9.85
N HIS A 274 -16.70 -16.18 -9.34
CA HIS A 274 -17.43 -15.46 -8.29
C HIS A 274 -18.68 -14.75 -8.81
N VAL A 275 -18.75 -14.48 -10.12
CA VAL A 275 -19.84 -13.73 -10.75
C VAL A 275 -20.63 -14.57 -11.77
N MET A 276 -20.41 -15.88 -11.81
CA MET A 276 -21.09 -16.80 -12.74
C MET A 276 -22.32 -17.49 -12.12
N ARG A 277 -22.66 -17.21 -10.89
CA ARG A 277 -23.87 -17.75 -10.28
C ARG A 277 -25.06 -16.97 -10.81
N LYS A 278 -26.09 -17.70 -11.31
CA LYS A 278 -27.30 -17.05 -11.78
C LYS A 278 -27.87 -16.17 -10.66
N PRO A 279 -28.20 -14.91 -10.96
CA PRO A 279 -28.77 -13.97 -9.97
C PRO A 279 -29.98 -14.51 -9.24
N ASP A 280 -30.79 -15.32 -9.91
CA ASP A 280 -32.02 -15.95 -9.37
C ASP A 280 -31.75 -16.90 -8.18
N GLY A 281 -30.50 -17.37 -8.02
CA GLY A 281 -30.09 -18.17 -6.86
C GLY A 281 -29.86 -17.36 -5.57
N PHE A 282 -30.00 -16.02 -5.62
CA PHE A 282 -29.83 -15.15 -4.47
C PHE A 282 -31.15 -14.49 -4.07
N HIS A 283 -31.43 -14.48 -2.78
CA HIS A 283 -32.55 -13.75 -2.24
C HIS A 283 -32.18 -12.29 -1.94
N GLY A 284 -32.99 -11.34 -2.42
CA GLY A 284 -32.81 -9.91 -2.16
C GLY A 284 -31.94 -9.19 -3.23
N ASP A 285 -31.82 -7.87 -3.05
CA ASP A 285 -31.11 -6.97 -3.99
C ASP A 285 -29.61 -6.83 -3.72
N ASP A 286 -29.09 -7.54 -2.71
CA ASP A 286 -27.72 -7.50 -2.24
C ASP A 286 -27.06 -8.87 -2.40
N ILE A 287 -26.11 -8.96 -3.33
CA ILE A 287 -25.32 -10.16 -3.57
C ILE A 287 -24.07 -10.12 -2.69
N ARG A 288 -23.89 -11.14 -1.86
CA ARG A 288 -22.80 -11.19 -0.87
C ARG A 288 -21.65 -12.06 -1.40
N LEU A 289 -20.47 -11.44 -1.60
CA LEU A 289 -19.27 -12.14 -1.99
C LEU A 289 -18.29 -12.18 -0.82
N ALA A 290 -17.96 -13.38 -0.35
CA ALA A 290 -16.94 -13.56 0.68
C ALA A 290 -15.55 -13.22 0.14
N CYS A 291 -14.76 -12.45 0.90
CA CYS A 291 -13.43 -12.00 0.54
C CYS A 291 -12.42 -12.29 1.65
N GLY A 292 -11.16 -12.43 1.27
CA GLY A 292 -10.05 -12.70 2.17
C GLY A 292 -9.46 -14.11 1.99
N PRO A 293 -8.59 -14.56 2.89
CA PRO A 293 -7.89 -15.83 2.77
C PRO A 293 -8.85 -17.01 2.54
N GLY A 294 -8.54 -17.84 1.54
CA GLY A 294 -9.33 -19.02 1.19
C GLY A 294 -10.48 -18.77 0.20
N THR A 295 -10.84 -17.52 -0.11
CA THR A 295 -11.95 -17.21 -1.03
C THR A 295 -11.50 -17.03 -2.48
N GLY A 296 -10.22 -16.76 -2.72
CA GLY A 296 -9.67 -16.38 -4.03
C GLY A 296 -9.85 -14.90 -4.36
N ILE A 297 -10.45 -14.10 -3.47
CA ILE A 297 -10.52 -12.63 -3.56
C ILE A 297 -9.65 -12.03 -2.46
N ASP A 298 -8.59 -11.36 -2.85
CA ASP A 298 -7.63 -10.81 -1.91
C ASP A 298 -8.13 -9.53 -1.23
N THR A 299 -7.74 -9.38 0.02
CA THR A 299 -7.97 -8.18 0.82
C THR A 299 -6.65 -7.66 1.38
N LYS A 300 -6.60 -6.36 1.69
CA LYS A 300 -5.45 -5.76 2.38
C LYS A 300 -5.27 -6.45 3.74
N ASP A 301 -4.04 -6.85 4.04
CA ASP A 301 -3.64 -7.51 5.29
C ASP A 301 -4.38 -8.83 5.59
N GLY A 302 -5.05 -9.43 4.59
CA GLY A 302 -5.78 -10.70 4.74
C GLY A 302 -7.05 -10.60 5.60
N VAL A 303 -7.64 -9.43 5.71
CA VAL A 303 -8.89 -9.23 6.44
C VAL A 303 -10.01 -10.03 5.78
N LYS A 304 -10.73 -10.85 6.54
CA LYS A 304 -11.94 -11.53 6.07
C LYS A 304 -13.10 -10.55 6.08
N GLY A 305 -13.88 -10.53 5.00
CA GLY A 305 -15.02 -9.65 4.86
C GLY A 305 -16.01 -10.14 3.82
N VAL A 306 -17.10 -9.41 3.68
CA VAL A 306 -18.14 -9.67 2.67
C VAL A 306 -18.33 -8.40 1.85
N LEU A 307 -18.22 -8.51 0.54
CA LEU A 307 -18.61 -7.45 -0.39
C LEU A 307 -20.11 -7.53 -0.62
N HIS A 308 -20.74 -6.39 -0.49
CA HIS A 308 -22.15 -6.19 -0.81
C HIS A 308 -22.25 -5.63 -2.22
N VAL A 309 -22.63 -6.46 -3.16
CA VAL A 309 -22.73 -6.09 -4.59
C VAL A 309 -24.19 -5.90 -4.97
N PRO A 310 -24.63 -4.71 -5.41
CA PRO A 310 -26.00 -4.50 -5.88
C PRO A 310 -26.36 -5.47 -7.00
N ARG A 311 -27.56 -6.08 -6.92
CA ARG A 311 -28.03 -7.09 -7.89
C ARG A 311 -27.87 -6.62 -9.34
N GLY A 312 -28.35 -5.42 -9.67
CA GLY A 312 -28.27 -4.92 -11.04
C GLY A 312 -26.83 -4.76 -11.56
N PHE A 313 -25.87 -4.46 -10.66
CA PHE A 313 -24.46 -4.44 -11.03
C PHE A 313 -23.90 -5.85 -11.18
N TYR A 314 -24.26 -6.77 -10.28
CA TYR A 314 -23.85 -8.18 -10.39
C TYR A 314 -24.30 -8.79 -11.73
N GLU A 315 -25.51 -8.52 -12.18
CA GLU A 315 -26.03 -8.96 -13.49
C GLU A 315 -25.20 -8.43 -14.66
N ARG A 316 -24.70 -7.19 -14.56
CA ARG A 316 -23.77 -6.65 -15.57
C ARG A 316 -22.42 -7.38 -15.57
N LEU A 317 -21.93 -7.78 -14.41
CA LEU A 317 -20.72 -8.59 -14.30
C LEU A 317 -20.93 -10.01 -14.86
N ASP A 318 -22.11 -10.60 -14.64
CA ASP A 318 -22.49 -11.91 -15.20
C ASP A 318 -22.57 -11.84 -16.72
N ILE A 319 -23.21 -10.82 -17.30
CA ILE A 319 -23.22 -10.60 -18.76
C ILE A 319 -21.78 -10.44 -19.28
N TYR A 320 -20.95 -9.66 -18.60
CA TYR A 320 -19.56 -9.46 -19.03
C TYR A 320 -18.76 -10.75 -19.02
N VAL A 321 -18.84 -11.56 -17.96
CA VAL A 321 -18.04 -12.80 -17.85
C VAL A 321 -18.38 -13.83 -18.94
N HIS A 322 -19.62 -13.83 -19.42
CA HIS A 322 -20.08 -14.70 -20.50
C HIS A 322 -19.88 -14.11 -21.90
N SER A 323 -19.48 -12.84 -22.01
CA SER A 323 -19.25 -12.20 -23.31
C SER A 323 -18.08 -12.81 -24.09
N ASP A 324 -18.13 -12.73 -25.42
CA ASP A 324 -17.01 -13.14 -26.28
C ASP A 324 -15.72 -12.37 -25.99
N ARG A 325 -15.86 -11.12 -25.58
CA ARG A 325 -14.73 -10.26 -25.18
C ARG A 325 -13.99 -10.83 -23.96
N ALA A 326 -14.71 -11.19 -22.92
CA ALA A 326 -14.13 -11.80 -21.73
C ALA A 326 -13.56 -13.19 -22.01
N ARG A 327 -14.28 -14.00 -22.80
CA ARG A 327 -13.84 -15.33 -23.23
C ARG A 327 -12.53 -15.28 -24.01
N LYS A 328 -12.42 -14.41 -25.02
CA LYS A 328 -11.18 -14.23 -25.78
C LYS A 328 -10.00 -13.86 -24.89
N ARG A 329 -10.20 -13.00 -23.87
CA ARG A 329 -9.14 -12.65 -22.94
C ARG A 329 -8.71 -13.82 -22.06
N ARG A 330 -9.66 -14.64 -21.58
CA ARG A 330 -9.33 -15.85 -20.80
C ARG A 330 -8.62 -16.89 -21.65
N GLN A 331 -8.99 -17.07 -22.93
CA GLN A 331 -8.28 -17.96 -23.87
C GLN A 331 -6.80 -17.54 -24.05
N MET A 332 -6.51 -16.23 -24.01
CA MET A 332 -5.14 -15.72 -24.08
C MET A 332 -4.42 -15.73 -22.74
N ALA A 333 -5.15 -15.98 -21.66
CA ALA A 333 -4.58 -16.03 -20.33
C ALA A 333 -3.79 -17.32 -20.12
N ASP A 334 -2.86 -17.23 -19.21
CA ASP A 334 -2.08 -18.36 -18.78
C ASP A 334 -2.97 -19.42 -18.11
N GLY A 335 -2.96 -20.64 -18.62
CA GLY A 335 -3.91 -21.71 -18.25
C GLY A 335 -5.19 -21.76 -19.09
N GLY A 336 -5.39 -20.83 -20.06
CA GLY A 336 -6.52 -20.87 -21.00
C GLY A 336 -7.85 -20.38 -20.42
N ASP A 337 -8.96 -20.70 -21.12
CA ASP A 337 -10.31 -20.30 -20.69
C ASP A 337 -10.78 -21.10 -19.48
N HIS A 338 -10.43 -20.62 -18.30
CA HIS A 338 -10.78 -21.24 -17.04
C HIS A 338 -11.45 -20.22 -16.10
N PHE A 339 -12.44 -20.64 -15.34
CA PHE A 339 -13.20 -19.74 -14.46
C PHE A 339 -12.47 -19.29 -13.18
N ASP A 340 -11.33 -19.89 -12.89
CA ASP A 340 -10.42 -19.41 -11.86
C ASP A 340 -9.53 -18.24 -12.31
N GLN A 341 -9.59 -17.84 -13.58
CA GLN A 341 -8.94 -16.63 -14.07
C GLN A 341 -9.53 -15.39 -13.41
N ALA A 342 -8.70 -14.33 -13.30
CA ALA A 342 -9.19 -13.03 -12.85
C ALA A 342 -10.33 -12.55 -13.76
N LEU A 343 -11.37 -11.94 -13.17
CA LEU A 343 -12.51 -11.40 -13.91
C LEU A 343 -12.05 -10.35 -14.93
N PHE A 344 -11.14 -9.46 -14.52
CA PHE A 344 -10.62 -8.39 -15.36
C PHE A 344 -9.20 -8.69 -15.82
N LEU A 345 -9.08 -9.06 -17.08
CA LEU A 345 -7.82 -9.35 -17.77
C LEU A 345 -7.47 -8.23 -18.77
N SER A 346 -6.20 -8.02 -19.02
CA SER A 346 -5.74 -7.18 -20.13
C SER A 346 -6.14 -7.79 -21.47
N HIS A 347 -6.01 -7.03 -22.56
CA HIS A 347 -6.25 -7.54 -23.92
C HIS A 347 -5.34 -8.71 -24.30
N ARG A 348 -4.23 -8.91 -23.60
CA ARG A 348 -3.28 -10.03 -23.77
C ARG A 348 -3.53 -11.19 -22.79
N GLY A 349 -4.66 -11.22 -22.10
CA GLY A 349 -4.98 -12.25 -21.10
C GLY A 349 -4.24 -12.14 -19.77
N ALA A 350 -3.44 -11.09 -19.56
CA ALA A 350 -2.71 -10.95 -18.32
C ALA A 350 -3.59 -10.34 -17.20
N PRO A 351 -3.56 -10.86 -15.95
CA PRO A 351 -4.27 -10.26 -14.83
C PRO A 351 -3.75 -8.85 -14.55
N LEU A 352 -4.64 -7.95 -14.14
CA LEU A 352 -4.29 -6.55 -13.84
C LEU A 352 -3.68 -6.39 -12.45
N TYR A 353 -3.88 -7.38 -11.59
CA TYR A 353 -3.32 -7.45 -10.24
C TYR A 353 -2.79 -8.86 -9.97
N GLU A 354 -1.72 -8.95 -9.19
CA GLU A 354 -1.13 -10.22 -8.79
C GLU A 354 -1.75 -10.65 -7.46
N ASP A 355 -2.48 -11.76 -7.47
CA ASP A 355 -3.10 -12.29 -6.26
C ASP A 355 -2.06 -12.88 -5.29
N ARG A 356 -2.50 -13.11 -4.05
CA ARG A 356 -1.63 -13.60 -2.97
C ARG A 356 -1.11 -15.01 -3.27
N ALA A 357 -1.95 -15.88 -3.85
CA ALA A 357 -1.57 -17.23 -4.21
C ALA A 357 -0.44 -17.25 -5.27
N SER A 358 -0.51 -16.34 -6.24
CA SER A 358 0.55 -16.17 -7.25
C SER A 358 1.87 -15.68 -6.66
N ARG A 359 1.86 -15.03 -5.50
CA ARG A 359 3.07 -14.52 -4.81
C ARG A 359 3.69 -15.55 -3.87
N ASP A 360 2.99 -16.62 -3.57
CA ASP A 360 3.50 -17.67 -2.70
C ASP A 360 4.66 -18.40 -3.40
N PRO A 361 5.88 -18.37 -2.83
CA PRO A 361 7.04 -19.06 -3.40
C PRO A 361 6.84 -20.56 -3.58
N LEU A 362 5.93 -21.17 -2.81
CA LEU A 362 5.67 -22.60 -2.84
C LEU A 362 4.72 -23.02 -3.97
N THR A 363 3.80 -22.14 -4.36
CA THR A 363 2.76 -22.41 -5.36
C THR A 363 3.07 -21.76 -6.71
N SER A 364 3.87 -20.69 -6.72
CA SER A 364 4.30 -20.04 -7.96
C SER A 364 5.36 -20.90 -8.64
N GLY A 365 5.01 -21.54 -9.76
CA GLY A 365 5.94 -22.27 -10.61
C GLY A 365 7.11 -21.39 -11.11
N PRO A 366 8.08 -21.97 -11.87
CA PRO A 366 9.35 -21.31 -12.27
C PRO A 366 9.19 -20.17 -13.28
N ARG A 367 8.10 -19.42 -13.25
CA ARG A 367 7.82 -18.35 -14.20
C ARG A 367 8.63 -17.10 -13.87
N VAL A 368 9.44 -16.67 -14.82
CA VAL A 368 10.16 -15.41 -14.72
C VAL A 368 9.20 -14.24 -14.77
N ARG A 369 9.04 -13.54 -13.65
CA ARG A 369 8.25 -12.32 -13.55
C ARG A 369 9.16 -11.11 -13.72
N ARG A 370 8.80 -10.21 -14.62
CA ARG A 370 9.59 -8.99 -14.86
C ARG A 370 9.12 -7.79 -14.01
N HIS A 371 7.89 -7.80 -13.55
CA HIS A 371 7.32 -6.75 -12.69
C HIS A 371 6.11 -7.24 -11.91
N VAL A 372 5.91 -6.68 -10.72
CA VAL A 372 4.73 -6.91 -9.90
C VAL A 372 3.53 -6.20 -10.51
N LYS A 373 2.42 -6.90 -10.69
CA LYS A 373 1.18 -6.29 -11.14
C LYS A 373 0.37 -5.82 -9.93
N THR A 374 0.16 -4.53 -9.82
CA THR A 374 -0.54 -3.90 -8.69
C THR A 374 -1.62 -2.93 -9.13
N GLY A 375 -2.22 -3.15 -10.30
CA GLY A 375 -3.23 -2.27 -10.87
C GLY A 375 -2.64 -1.05 -11.58
N GLN A 376 -1.39 -1.14 -12.09
CA GLN A 376 -0.79 -0.04 -12.86
C GLN A 376 -1.62 0.33 -14.07
N ALA A 377 -2.21 -0.65 -14.78
CA ALA A 377 -3.04 -0.38 -15.95
C ALA A 377 -4.26 0.50 -15.60
N VAL A 378 -4.87 0.30 -14.42
CA VAL A 378 -5.99 1.15 -13.95
C VAL A 378 -5.49 2.56 -13.65
N ARG A 379 -4.36 2.71 -12.97
CA ARG A 379 -3.79 4.03 -12.68
C ARG A 379 -3.35 4.76 -13.93
N GLN A 380 -2.81 4.02 -14.90
CA GLN A 380 -2.44 4.56 -16.20
C GLN A 380 -3.68 5.05 -16.96
N PHE A 381 -4.74 4.25 -17.02
CA PHE A 381 -6.01 4.65 -17.63
C PHE A 381 -6.59 5.92 -16.98
N ILE A 382 -6.55 6.01 -15.63
CA ILE A 382 -6.97 7.23 -14.94
C ILE A 382 -6.14 8.42 -15.39
N ARG A 383 -4.82 8.31 -15.40
CA ARG A 383 -3.92 9.43 -15.71
C ARG A 383 -4.01 9.85 -17.18
N ASP A 384 -4.01 8.88 -18.10
CA ASP A 384 -3.78 9.15 -19.52
C ASP A 384 -5.09 9.35 -20.30
N GLU A 385 -6.22 8.79 -19.82
CA GLU A 385 -7.50 8.84 -20.53
C GLU A 385 -8.60 9.52 -19.70
N LEU A 386 -8.82 9.08 -18.45
CA LEU A 386 -9.98 9.50 -17.67
C LEU A 386 -9.82 10.92 -17.09
N LEU A 387 -8.67 11.25 -16.48
CA LEU A 387 -8.41 12.58 -15.93
C LEU A 387 -8.46 13.70 -16.97
N PRO A 388 -7.87 13.57 -18.17
CA PRO A 388 -8.01 14.59 -19.21
C PRO A 388 -9.48 14.88 -19.55
N MET A 389 -10.30 13.84 -19.68
CA MET A 389 -11.73 14.00 -19.98
C MET A 389 -12.49 14.65 -18.82
N MET A 390 -12.24 14.24 -17.60
CA MET A 390 -12.87 14.83 -16.42
C MET A 390 -12.49 16.30 -16.23
N ARG A 391 -11.25 16.67 -16.51
CA ARG A 391 -10.79 18.06 -16.45
C ARG A 391 -11.57 18.98 -17.39
N VAL A 392 -11.85 18.48 -18.59
CA VAL A 392 -12.68 19.21 -19.56
C VAL A 392 -14.14 19.31 -19.07
N ARG A 393 -14.73 18.21 -18.58
CA ARG A 393 -16.13 18.18 -18.13
C ARG A 393 -16.39 19.05 -16.91
N LEU A 394 -15.41 19.12 -16.01
CA LEU A 394 -15.50 19.88 -14.76
C LEU A 394 -14.98 21.32 -14.90
N ASP A 395 -14.52 21.70 -16.08
CA ASP A 395 -13.84 22.99 -16.34
C ASP A 395 -12.74 23.28 -15.30
N ASN A 396 -11.99 22.24 -14.94
CA ASN A 396 -10.93 22.31 -13.94
C ASN A 396 -9.64 21.62 -14.42
N PRO A 397 -8.69 22.38 -15.00
CA PRO A 397 -7.43 21.83 -15.53
C PRO A 397 -6.54 21.17 -14.47
N ARG A 398 -6.73 21.53 -13.19
CA ARG A 398 -5.96 20.98 -12.05
C ARG A 398 -6.68 19.87 -11.32
N TYR A 399 -7.82 19.41 -11.84
CA TYR A 399 -8.56 18.33 -11.22
C TYR A 399 -7.72 17.04 -11.14
N GLU A 400 -7.73 16.44 -9.98
CA GLU A 400 -7.07 15.17 -9.70
C GLU A 400 -7.95 14.27 -8.84
N PHE A 401 -7.91 12.99 -9.12
CA PHE A 401 -8.44 11.97 -8.23
C PHE A 401 -7.63 10.67 -8.40
N SER A 402 -7.72 9.81 -7.41
CA SER A 402 -7.13 8.47 -7.42
C SER A 402 -8.22 7.40 -7.35
N PHE A 403 -7.90 6.20 -7.83
CA PHE A 403 -8.85 5.07 -7.72
C PHE A 403 -9.32 4.84 -6.28
N HIS A 404 -8.48 5.16 -5.30
CA HIS A 404 -8.81 4.92 -3.91
C HIS A 404 -9.85 5.90 -3.35
N ASP A 405 -9.99 7.07 -3.97
CA ASP A 405 -11.00 8.07 -3.61
C ASP A 405 -12.43 7.56 -3.84
N LEU A 406 -12.61 6.59 -4.77
CA LEU A 406 -13.90 5.93 -4.98
C LEU A 406 -14.38 5.18 -3.73
N ARG A 407 -13.46 4.64 -2.94
CA ARG A 407 -13.79 4.01 -1.66
C ARG A 407 -14.27 5.04 -0.64
N ALA A 408 -13.61 6.19 -0.57
CA ALA A 408 -14.05 7.29 0.29
C ALA A 408 -15.42 7.82 -0.16
N THR A 409 -15.63 7.92 -1.47
CA THR A 409 -16.91 8.30 -2.07
C THR A 409 -18.02 7.32 -1.69
N PHE A 410 -17.80 6.01 -1.80
CA PHE A 410 -18.73 4.99 -1.34
C PHE A 410 -19.08 5.17 0.14
N GLY A 411 -18.05 5.30 1.00
CA GLY A 411 -18.25 5.45 2.44
C GLY A 411 -19.08 6.68 2.79
N LEU A 412 -18.83 7.82 2.13
CA LEU A 412 -19.59 9.04 2.34
C LEU A 412 -21.02 8.93 1.80
N ASN A 413 -21.23 8.34 0.63
CA ASN A 413 -22.56 8.07 0.07
C ASN A 413 -23.38 7.17 1.02
N MET A 414 -22.73 6.19 1.66
CA MET A 414 -23.40 5.34 2.68
C MET A 414 -23.76 6.12 3.94
N VAL A 415 -22.89 7.02 4.43
CA VAL A 415 -23.20 7.91 5.56
C VAL A 415 -24.39 8.78 5.22
N ASP A 416 -24.44 9.36 4.02
CA ASP A 416 -25.55 10.21 3.56
C ASP A 416 -26.85 9.43 3.50
N ALA A 417 -26.86 8.23 2.94
CA ALA A 417 -28.03 7.36 2.87
C ALA A 417 -28.53 6.96 4.27
N MET A 418 -27.62 6.58 5.18
CA MET A 418 -27.98 6.24 6.56
C MET A 418 -28.54 7.45 7.31
N THR A 419 -27.96 8.63 7.13
CA THR A 419 -28.44 9.87 7.75
C THR A 419 -29.81 10.26 7.22
N ALA A 420 -30.02 10.19 5.91
CA ALA A 420 -31.32 10.47 5.29
C ALA A 420 -32.41 9.53 5.78
N ASN A 421 -32.08 8.28 6.07
CA ASN A 421 -33.00 7.28 6.65
C ASN A 421 -33.16 7.39 8.18
N GLY A 422 -32.63 8.43 8.84
CA GLY A 422 -32.73 8.64 10.27
C GLY A 422 -31.99 7.62 11.14
N THR A 423 -30.96 6.96 10.60
CA THR A 423 -30.16 5.99 11.35
C THR A 423 -29.38 6.71 12.46
N LYS A 424 -29.45 6.18 13.69
CA LYS A 424 -28.69 6.73 14.82
C LYS A 424 -27.19 6.64 14.55
N TYR A 425 -26.44 7.67 14.99
CA TYR A 425 -25.00 7.81 14.79
C TYR A 425 -24.21 6.53 15.13
N THR A 426 -24.43 5.97 16.32
CA THR A 426 -23.73 4.74 16.76
C THR A 426 -23.98 3.55 15.84
N ARG A 427 -25.21 3.40 15.35
CA ARG A 427 -25.57 2.33 14.41
C ARG A 427 -24.98 2.57 13.03
N ALA A 428 -24.96 3.81 12.54
CA ALA A 428 -24.32 4.17 11.28
C ALA A 428 -22.82 3.89 11.33
N LEU A 429 -22.14 4.20 12.45
CA LEU A 429 -20.73 3.91 12.69
C LEU A 429 -20.43 2.41 12.58
N ASP A 430 -21.22 1.58 13.28
CA ASP A 430 -21.03 0.12 13.26
C ASP A 430 -21.30 -0.48 11.89
N GLN A 431 -22.35 -0.04 11.21
CA GLN A 431 -22.66 -0.51 9.85
C GLN A 431 -21.58 -0.13 8.85
N LEU A 432 -21.12 1.12 8.86
CA LEU A 432 -20.03 1.57 7.99
C LEU A 432 -18.74 0.80 8.25
N ARG A 433 -18.42 0.56 9.52
CA ARG A 433 -17.26 -0.23 9.93
C ARG A 433 -17.29 -1.64 9.35
N GLN A 434 -18.45 -2.30 9.41
CA GLN A 434 -18.63 -3.64 8.85
C GLN A 434 -18.57 -3.65 7.34
N LEU A 435 -19.25 -2.72 6.65
CA LEU A 435 -19.26 -2.61 5.20
C LEU A 435 -17.87 -2.35 4.61
N MET A 436 -17.10 -1.50 5.27
CA MET A 436 -15.77 -1.11 4.79
C MET A 436 -14.63 -1.92 5.43
N TRP A 437 -14.93 -2.86 6.32
CA TRP A 437 -13.96 -3.69 7.03
C TRP A 437 -12.89 -2.86 7.76
N HIS A 438 -13.31 -1.81 8.43
CA HIS A 438 -12.39 -1.00 9.21
C HIS A 438 -12.00 -1.72 10.50
N VAL A 439 -10.70 -1.97 10.68
CA VAL A 439 -10.18 -2.57 11.90
C VAL A 439 -10.28 -1.60 13.07
N ARG A 440 -10.01 -0.31 12.81
CA ARG A 440 -10.04 0.75 13.83
C ARG A 440 -11.36 1.54 13.74
N PRO A 441 -12.08 1.73 14.85
CA PRO A 441 -13.28 2.56 14.89
C PRO A 441 -13.03 3.99 14.39
N SER A 442 -11.88 4.58 14.75
CA SER A 442 -11.49 5.94 14.35
C SER A 442 -11.48 6.17 12.84
N THR A 443 -11.28 5.12 12.03
CA THR A 443 -11.39 5.23 10.57
C THR A 443 -12.83 5.47 10.13
N SER A 444 -13.81 4.81 10.75
CA SER A 444 -15.24 5.02 10.46
C SER A 444 -15.73 6.36 11.03
N GLU A 445 -15.25 6.74 12.20
CA GLU A 445 -15.52 8.04 12.83
C GLU A 445 -15.10 9.20 11.92
N ALA A 446 -13.95 9.05 11.21
CA ALA A 446 -13.47 10.05 10.27
C ALA A 446 -14.47 10.34 9.12
N TYR A 447 -15.24 9.35 8.67
CA TYR A 447 -16.28 9.55 7.63
C TYR A 447 -17.49 10.33 8.18
N LEU A 448 -17.94 10.00 9.37
CA LEU A 448 -19.08 10.70 9.99
C LEU A 448 -18.68 12.12 10.38
N GLY A 449 -17.50 12.28 10.99
CA GLY A 449 -16.96 13.59 11.36
C GLY A 449 -16.72 14.49 10.15
N PHE A 450 -16.22 13.94 9.04
CA PHE A 450 -16.06 14.67 7.78
C PHE A 450 -17.41 15.25 7.31
N ARG A 451 -18.49 14.46 7.38
CA ARG A 451 -19.81 14.92 6.95
C ARG A 451 -20.39 15.99 7.88
N GLU A 452 -20.23 15.83 9.18
CA GLU A 452 -20.68 16.83 10.15
C GLU A 452 -19.91 18.15 10.01
N ASN A 453 -18.59 18.07 9.90
CA ASN A 453 -17.74 19.25 9.70
C ASN A 453 -18.08 19.98 8.40
N ARG A 454 -18.35 19.24 7.30
CA ARG A 454 -18.71 19.85 6.01
C ARG A 454 -20.05 20.58 6.10
N LYS A 455 -21.07 19.98 6.72
CA LYS A 455 -22.36 20.64 6.96
C LYS A 455 -22.22 21.89 7.80
N LEU A 456 -21.40 21.82 8.86
CA LEU A 456 -21.13 22.97 9.70
C LEU A 456 -20.39 24.07 8.94
N PHE A 457 -19.39 23.70 8.12
CA PHE A 457 -18.66 24.63 7.29
C PHE A 457 -19.57 25.36 6.30
N ASP A 458 -20.42 24.62 5.58
CA ASP A 458 -21.36 25.19 4.62
C ASP A 458 -22.32 26.15 5.32
N ALA A 459 -22.87 25.78 6.47
CA ALA A 459 -23.75 26.65 7.26
C ALA A 459 -23.05 27.92 7.78
N VAL A 460 -21.79 27.82 8.18
CA VAL A 460 -20.97 28.96 8.60
C VAL A 460 -20.65 29.87 7.42
N GLN A 461 -20.28 29.31 6.27
CA GLN A 461 -20.00 30.09 5.06
C GLN A 461 -21.24 30.84 4.56
N ASP A 462 -22.40 30.18 4.52
CA ASP A 462 -23.65 30.79 4.10
C ASP A 462 -24.08 31.93 5.04
N GLY A 463 -23.92 31.76 6.36
CA GLY A 463 -24.30 32.78 7.35
C GLY A 463 -23.24 33.89 7.53
N TRP A 464 -22.02 33.51 7.85
CA TRP A 464 -20.93 34.44 8.18
C TRP A 464 -20.30 35.06 6.93
N GLY A 465 -20.11 34.26 5.86
CA GLY A 465 -19.49 34.72 4.62
C GLY A 465 -20.31 35.85 3.98
N ALA A 466 -21.63 35.71 3.94
CA ALA A 466 -22.51 36.75 3.43
C ALA A 466 -22.46 38.02 4.31
N HIS A 467 -22.45 37.85 5.64
CA HIS A 467 -22.35 38.99 6.58
C HIS A 467 -21.02 39.72 6.45
N LEU A 468 -19.90 38.99 6.44
CA LEU A 468 -18.57 39.59 6.28
C LEU A 468 -18.38 40.26 4.91
N SER A 469 -18.86 39.65 3.83
CA SER A 469 -18.81 40.26 2.49
C SER A 469 -19.54 41.59 2.50
N THR A 470 -20.71 41.67 3.14
CA THR A 470 -21.47 42.92 3.27
C THR A 470 -20.72 43.98 4.07
N LEU A 471 -20.07 43.59 5.17
CA LEU A 471 -19.27 44.54 5.96
C LEU A 471 -18.02 45.00 5.23
N VAL A 472 -17.30 44.11 4.54
CA VAL A 472 -16.11 44.43 3.76
C VAL A 472 -16.47 45.41 2.63
N THR A 473 -17.54 45.14 1.87
CA THR A 473 -18.00 46.04 0.81
C THR A 473 -18.31 47.42 1.38
N ARG A 474 -19.08 47.52 2.47
CA ARG A 474 -19.38 48.81 3.12
C ARG A 474 -18.12 49.55 3.57
N THR A 475 -17.13 48.81 4.12
CA THR A 475 -15.89 49.40 4.59
C THR A 475 -15.08 49.94 3.42
N LEU A 476 -14.98 49.18 2.32
CA LEU A 476 -14.29 49.63 1.12
C LEU A 476 -14.97 50.86 0.46
N ASP A 477 -16.30 50.84 0.34
CA ASP A 477 -17.07 51.98 -0.17
C ASP A 477 -16.85 53.23 0.70
N THR A 478 -16.68 53.08 2.00
CA THR A 478 -16.42 54.19 2.91
C THR A 478 -14.99 54.73 2.76
N VAL A 479 -14.02 53.87 2.49
CA VAL A 479 -12.61 54.24 2.26
C VAL A 479 -12.42 54.92 0.90
N GLU A 480 -13.15 54.47 -0.13
CA GLU A 480 -13.09 55.06 -1.47
C GLU A 480 -13.84 56.41 -1.54
N ALA A 481 -14.76 56.68 -0.62
CA ALA A 481 -15.50 57.93 -0.54
C ALA A 481 -14.82 59.02 0.34
N ALA A 482 -13.73 58.68 1.03
CA ALA A 482 -12.94 59.56 1.90
C ALA A 482 -11.65 60.04 1.21
#